data_a571875236c733629d0da399c5fcab4d
#
_entry.id   a571875236c733629d0da399c5fcab4d
#
_cell.length_a   1.000
_cell.length_b   1.000
_cell.length_c   1.000
_cell.angle_alpha   90.00
_cell.angle_beta   90.00
_cell.angle_gamma   90.00
#
_symmetry.space_group_name_H-M   'P 1'
#
loop_
_entity.id
_entity.type
_entity.pdbx_description
1 polymer ?
#
loop_
_entity_poly.entity_id
_entity_poly.type
_entity_poly.pdbx_seq_one_letter_code
_entity_poly.pdbx_strand_id
1 'polypeptide(L)'
;MAPVFADAEEQFLTAHPCVTNVSFSYGSSATLAVQIVNGSPADVFVSASEKNMNTVLDSGRTINTTLFARNSGEIMVNASSRFVDKITSIASLSESSNAGIKVGLCVATAPCGALADSILEKSGSTRRALADTEAPSVEDLVSKIEMGELDAGIVYHSDCVYAEKQKRAICISIPSDVNATNSYYVAALNSRNVTQQFVDFVSSPAFTRTLQSKYGFLAP
;
A
#
# COMPACT_ATOMS: atom_id res chain seq x y z
N MET A 1 -0.11 -5.25 1.70
CA MET A 1 -1.37 -5.64 2.44
C MET A 1 -1.50 -7.15 2.68
N ALA A 2 -0.95 -8.04 1.84
CA ALA A 2 -1.13 -9.49 2.00
C ALA A 2 -0.77 -10.04 3.39
N PRO A 3 0.38 -9.71 4.02
CA PRO A 3 0.69 -10.20 5.36
C PRO A 3 -0.29 -9.72 6.45
N VAL A 4 -0.82 -8.50 6.27
CA VAL A 4 -1.82 -7.93 7.20
C VAL A 4 -3.11 -8.75 7.18
N PHE A 5 -3.58 -9.09 5.97
CA PHE A 5 -4.83 -9.83 5.83
C PHE A 5 -4.70 -11.32 6.12
N ALA A 6 -3.53 -11.92 6.01
CA ALA A 6 -3.29 -13.27 6.52
C ALA A 6 -3.47 -13.32 8.06
N ASP A 7 -2.93 -12.34 8.78
CA ASP A 7 -3.16 -12.21 10.22
C ASP A 7 -4.62 -11.90 10.56
N ALA A 8 -5.28 -11.07 9.75
CA ALA A 8 -6.70 -10.74 9.94
C ALA A 8 -7.58 -11.97 9.76
N GLU A 9 -7.29 -12.82 8.78
CA GLU A 9 -7.99 -14.09 8.56
C GLU A 9 -7.90 -14.98 9.78
N GLU A 10 -6.69 -15.26 10.27
CA GLU A 10 -6.45 -16.13 11.41
C GLU A 10 -7.22 -15.65 12.66
N GLN A 11 -7.11 -14.35 12.97
CA GLN A 11 -7.79 -13.76 14.12
C GLN A 11 -9.31 -13.77 13.96
N PHE A 12 -9.81 -13.44 12.75
CA PHE A 12 -11.24 -13.42 12.48
C PHE A 12 -11.86 -14.81 12.55
N LEU A 13 -11.25 -15.81 11.94
CA LEU A 13 -11.72 -17.20 12.00
C LEU A 13 -11.72 -17.75 13.44
N THR A 14 -10.70 -17.40 14.23
CA THR A 14 -10.65 -17.78 15.65
C THR A 14 -11.81 -17.17 16.44
N ALA A 15 -12.17 -15.92 16.18
CA ALA A 15 -13.27 -15.23 16.84
C ALA A 15 -14.66 -15.64 16.32
N HIS A 16 -14.74 -16.21 15.11
CA HIS A 16 -15.98 -16.55 14.43
C HIS A 16 -15.97 -18.01 13.91
N PRO A 17 -16.05 -19.01 14.81
CA PRO A 17 -15.86 -20.43 14.45
C PRO A 17 -16.91 -20.99 13.46
N CYS A 18 -18.01 -20.28 13.25
CA CYS A 18 -19.00 -20.61 12.19
C CYS A 18 -18.57 -20.17 10.78
N VAL A 19 -17.52 -19.36 10.67
CA VAL A 19 -16.90 -18.98 9.39
C VAL A 19 -15.79 -19.96 9.09
N THR A 20 -15.88 -20.66 7.98
CA THR A 20 -14.93 -21.73 7.62
C THR A 20 -13.80 -21.28 6.72
N ASN A 21 -13.98 -20.14 6.03
CA ASN A 21 -12.97 -19.63 5.10
C ASN A 21 -13.15 -18.13 4.85
N VAL A 22 -12.06 -17.41 4.69
CA VAL A 22 -11.99 -16.05 4.14
C VAL A 22 -10.99 -16.10 2.98
N SER A 23 -11.38 -15.67 1.81
CA SER A 23 -10.49 -15.65 0.63
C SER A 23 -10.19 -14.21 0.21
N PHE A 24 -8.96 -13.97 -0.24
CA PHE A 24 -8.51 -12.65 -0.66
C PHE A 24 -8.09 -12.63 -2.12
N SER A 25 -8.49 -11.56 -2.82
CA SER A 25 -7.97 -11.20 -4.13
C SER A 25 -7.15 -9.91 -3.99
N TYR A 26 -5.89 -9.96 -4.38
CA TYR A 26 -4.98 -8.81 -4.29
C TYR A 26 -4.79 -8.15 -5.66
N GLY A 27 -4.66 -6.84 -5.66
CA GLY A 27 -4.43 -6.04 -6.85
C GLY A 27 -4.42 -4.55 -6.51
N SER A 28 -4.19 -3.69 -7.50
CA SER A 28 -4.32 -2.26 -7.27
C SER A 28 -5.78 -1.91 -6.93
N SER A 29 -5.98 -0.94 -6.01
CA SER A 29 -7.33 -0.50 -5.64
C SER A 29 -8.14 -0.01 -6.84
N ALA A 30 -7.48 0.58 -7.85
CA ALA A 30 -8.13 1.02 -9.08
C ALA A 30 -8.67 -0.17 -9.89
N THR A 31 -7.85 -1.21 -10.09
CA THR A 31 -8.24 -2.41 -10.82
C THR A 31 -9.38 -3.14 -10.12
N LEU A 32 -9.27 -3.34 -8.80
CA LEU A 32 -10.29 -4.03 -8.02
C LEU A 32 -11.62 -3.26 -7.99
N ALA A 33 -11.57 -1.92 -7.86
CA ALA A 33 -12.77 -1.09 -7.92
C ALA A 33 -13.51 -1.25 -9.24
N VAL A 34 -12.79 -1.22 -10.37
CA VAL A 34 -13.40 -1.45 -11.71
C VAL A 34 -14.01 -2.84 -11.81
N GLN A 35 -13.34 -3.88 -11.32
CA GLN A 35 -13.88 -5.24 -11.32
C GLN A 35 -15.18 -5.34 -10.52
N ILE A 36 -15.23 -4.73 -9.32
CA ILE A 36 -16.42 -4.72 -8.46
C ILE A 36 -17.59 -3.99 -9.14
N VAL A 37 -17.34 -2.82 -9.72
CA VAL A 37 -18.34 -2.05 -10.45
C VAL A 37 -18.91 -2.87 -11.63
N ASN A 38 -18.04 -3.62 -12.31
CA ASN A 38 -18.42 -4.52 -13.41
C ASN A 38 -19.03 -5.86 -12.95
N GLY A 39 -19.30 -6.03 -11.65
CA GLY A 39 -20.05 -7.17 -11.14
C GLY A 39 -19.21 -8.34 -10.65
N SER A 40 -17.89 -8.21 -10.52
CA SER A 40 -17.08 -9.27 -9.89
C SER A 40 -17.57 -9.54 -8.46
N PRO A 41 -17.73 -10.81 -8.07
CA PRO A 41 -18.22 -11.17 -6.75
C PRO A 41 -17.16 -10.81 -5.68
N ALA A 42 -17.60 -10.04 -4.69
CA ALA A 42 -16.82 -9.74 -3.50
C ALA A 42 -17.80 -9.42 -2.35
N ASP A 43 -17.40 -9.73 -1.13
CA ASP A 43 -18.16 -9.42 0.08
C ASP A 43 -17.68 -8.13 0.74
N VAL A 44 -16.38 -7.92 0.72
CA VAL A 44 -15.71 -6.75 1.30
C VAL A 44 -14.73 -6.17 0.27
N PHE A 45 -14.67 -4.85 0.21
CA PHE A 45 -13.64 -4.13 -0.54
C PHE A 45 -12.76 -3.35 0.42
N VAL A 46 -11.45 -3.49 0.24
CA VAL A 46 -10.44 -2.69 0.94
C VAL A 46 -9.68 -1.88 -0.08
N SER A 47 -9.58 -0.57 0.13
CA SER A 47 -8.93 0.35 -0.79
C SER A 47 -7.89 1.21 -0.08
N ALA A 48 -6.70 1.34 -0.67
CA ALA A 48 -5.66 2.29 -0.29
C ALA A 48 -5.89 3.69 -0.89
N SER A 49 -7.10 3.99 -1.35
CA SER A 49 -7.45 5.27 -1.97
C SER A 49 -8.91 5.59 -1.77
N GLU A 50 -9.19 6.76 -1.23
CA GLU A 50 -10.54 7.30 -1.10
C GLU A 50 -11.22 7.41 -2.46
N LYS A 51 -10.51 7.91 -3.47
CA LYS A 51 -11.04 8.02 -4.84
C LYS A 51 -11.56 6.68 -5.38
N ASN A 52 -10.79 5.61 -5.22
CA ASN A 52 -11.19 4.29 -5.71
C ASN A 52 -12.31 3.68 -4.85
N MET A 53 -12.34 3.97 -3.55
CA MET A 53 -13.46 3.60 -2.68
C MET A 53 -14.75 4.34 -3.10
N ASN A 54 -14.66 5.63 -3.39
CA ASN A 54 -15.79 6.43 -3.87
C ASN A 54 -16.31 5.94 -5.22
N THR A 55 -15.46 5.44 -6.12
CA THR A 55 -15.92 4.79 -7.37
C THR A 55 -16.88 3.64 -7.09
N VAL A 56 -16.63 2.83 -6.06
CA VAL A 56 -17.51 1.71 -5.67
C VAL A 56 -18.76 2.23 -4.95
N LEU A 57 -18.62 3.24 -4.09
CA LEU A 57 -19.74 3.90 -3.40
C LEU A 57 -20.72 4.53 -4.41
N ASP A 58 -20.22 5.31 -5.35
CA ASP A 58 -21.01 6.01 -6.37
C ASP A 58 -21.72 5.04 -7.33
N SER A 59 -21.18 3.84 -7.51
CA SER A 59 -21.82 2.78 -8.29
C SER A 59 -23.00 2.09 -7.57
N GLY A 60 -23.25 2.42 -6.30
CA GLY A 60 -24.30 1.80 -5.48
C GLY A 60 -23.94 0.38 -5.00
N ARG A 61 -22.68 -0.07 -5.17
CA ARG A 61 -22.25 -1.40 -4.72
C ARG A 61 -22.01 -1.48 -3.21
N THR A 62 -21.87 -0.35 -2.54
CA THR A 62 -21.84 -0.20 -1.09
C THR A 62 -22.56 1.08 -0.68
N ILE A 63 -23.00 1.18 0.57
CA ILE A 63 -23.67 2.36 1.12
C ILE A 63 -22.81 3.09 2.18
N ASN A 64 -21.82 2.41 2.74
CA ASN A 64 -20.96 2.93 3.78
C ASN A 64 -19.52 2.53 3.56
N THR A 65 -18.62 3.44 3.91
CA THR A 65 -17.18 3.21 3.91
C THR A 65 -16.60 3.62 5.26
N THR A 66 -15.61 2.88 5.75
CA THR A 66 -14.95 3.17 7.03
C THR A 66 -13.46 3.37 6.80
N LEU A 67 -12.92 4.51 7.22
CA LEU A 67 -11.47 4.72 7.31
C LEU A 67 -10.94 3.88 8.48
N PHE A 68 -9.95 3.01 8.23
CA PHE A 68 -9.43 2.14 9.28
C PHE A 68 -7.91 2.23 9.50
N ALA A 69 -7.17 2.83 8.56
CA ALA A 69 -5.73 3.07 8.67
C ALA A 69 -5.27 4.17 7.73
N ARG A 70 -4.06 4.70 7.99
CA ARG A 70 -3.29 5.53 7.05
C ARG A 70 -1.90 4.94 6.88
N ASN A 71 -1.21 5.35 5.82
CA ASN A 71 0.16 4.97 5.56
C ASN A 71 0.91 6.14 4.92
N SER A 72 2.21 6.21 5.12
CA SER A 72 3.07 7.24 4.52
C SER A 72 4.00 6.65 3.47
N GLY A 73 4.61 7.51 2.67
CA GLY A 73 5.64 7.10 1.72
C GLY A 73 7.01 6.90 2.39
N GLU A 74 7.81 6.01 1.82
CA GLU A 74 9.19 5.77 2.20
C GLU A 74 10.02 5.36 0.98
N ILE A 75 11.32 5.61 1.00
CA ILE A 75 12.21 5.11 -0.06
C ILE A 75 12.69 3.74 0.37
N MET A 76 12.34 2.71 -0.41
CA MET A 76 12.88 1.37 -0.26
C MET A 76 14.11 1.23 -1.16
N VAL A 77 15.20 0.69 -0.61
CA VAL A 77 16.45 0.44 -1.32
C VAL A 77 16.78 -1.05 -1.21
N ASN A 78 17.14 -1.68 -2.32
CA ASN A 78 17.62 -3.06 -2.30
C ASN A 78 18.87 -3.17 -1.40
N ALA A 79 18.84 -4.08 -0.41
CA ALA A 79 19.93 -4.21 0.57
C ALA A 79 21.28 -4.62 -0.05
N SER A 80 21.26 -5.18 -1.27
CA SER A 80 22.47 -5.59 -2.02
C SER A 80 22.85 -4.61 -3.13
N SER A 81 22.15 -3.49 -3.26
CA SER A 81 22.49 -2.48 -4.28
C SER A 81 23.84 -1.86 -4.00
N ARG A 82 24.64 -1.69 -5.06
CA ARG A 82 25.91 -0.92 -4.97
C ARG A 82 25.72 0.55 -4.62
N PHE A 83 24.49 1.04 -4.65
CA PHE A 83 24.13 2.42 -4.32
C PHE A 83 23.49 2.56 -2.94
N VAL A 84 23.43 1.51 -2.14
CA VAL A 84 22.74 1.50 -0.85
C VAL A 84 23.21 2.61 0.09
N ASP A 85 24.52 2.87 0.16
CA ASP A 85 25.08 3.94 1.01
C ASP A 85 24.99 5.34 0.39
N LYS A 86 24.55 5.44 -0.87
CA LYS A 86 24.43 6.70 -1.61
C LYS A 86 23.01 7.22 -1.65
N ILE A 87 22.02 6.32 -1.53
CA ILE A 87 20.60 6.69 -1.54
C ILE A 87 20.24 7.11 -0.12
N THR A 88 20.05 8.41 0.10
CA THR A 88 19.76 8.98 1.43
C THR A 88 18.53 9.90 1.44
N SER A 89 17.99 10.24 0.27
CA SER A 89 16.86 11.16 0.10
C SER A 89 16.23 11.02 -1.29
N ILE A 90 15.10 11.69 -1.53
CA ILE A 90 14.52 11.82 -2.88
C ILE A 90 15.52 12.46 -3.85
N ALA A 91 16.23 13.50 -3.43
CA ALA A 91 17.21 14.18 -4.28
C ALA A 91 18.33 13.24 -4.74
N SER A 92 18.85 12.39 -3.84
CA SER A 92 19.93 11.46 -4.18
C SER A 92 19.56 10.42 -5.23
N LEU A 93 18.29 10.17 -5.47
CA LEU A 93 17.82 9.25 -6.51
C LEU A 93 18.08 9.78 -7.94
N SER A 94 18.20 11.10 -8.11
CA SER A 94 18.38 11.75 -9.42
C SER A 94 19.73 12.51 -9.55
N GLU A 95 20.60 12.46 -8.54
CA GLU A 95 21.90 13.12 -8.59
C GLU A 95 22.80 12.50 -9.67
N SER A 96 23.52 13.36 -10.41
CA SER A 96 24.46 12.93 -11.46
C SER A 96 25.61 12.06 -10.90
N SER A 97 25.97 12.24 -9.62
CA SER A 97 26.96 11.42 -8.91
C SER A 97 26.49 9.96 -8.71
N ASN A 98 25.20 9.72 -8.83
CA ASN A 98 24.53 8.44 -8.67
C ASN A 98 24.00 7.89 -10.01
N ALA A 99 24.59 8.32 -11.13
CA ALA A 99 24.18 7.87 -12.46
C ALA A 99 24.17 6.34 -12.56
N GLY A 100 23.04 5.81 -13.06
CA GLY A 100 22.81 4.38 -13.22
C GLY A 100 22.09 3.71 -12.05
N ILE A 101 21.60 4.47 -11.05
CA ILE A 101 20.58 3.98 -10.13
C ILE A 101 19.33 3.65 -10.94
N LYS A 102 18.76 2.46 -10.73
CA LYS A 102 17.48 2.05 -11.32
C LYS A 102 16.36 2.31 -10.32
N VAL A 103 15.53 3.28 -10.61
CA VAL A 103 14.41 3.68 -9.75
C VAL A 103 13.09 3.22 -10.34
N GLY A 104 12.25 2.59 -9.52
CA GLY A 104 10.88 2.24 -9.86
C GLY A 104 9.87 3.09 -9.12
N LEU A 105 8.74 3.36 -9.78
CA LEU A 105 7.54 3.93 -9.18
C LEU A 105 6.32 3.08 -9.55
N CYS A 106 5.23 3.18 -8.80
CA CYS A 106 3.96 2.64 -9.31
C CYS A 106 3.42 3.52 -10.43
N VAL A 107 2.61 2.93 -11.33
CA VAL A 107 1.84 3.71 -12.33
C VAL A 107 1.00 4.78 -11.63
N ALA A 108 0.88 5.97 -12.25
CA ALA A 108 0.20 7.13 -11.64
C ALA A 108 -1.27 6.85 -11.24
N THR A 109 -1.94 5.91 -11.91
CA THR A 109 -3.32 5.52 -11.61
C THR A 109 -3.46 4.64 -10.38
N ALA A 110 -2.38 4.00 -9.91
CA ALA A 110 -2.37 3.23 -8.67
C ALA A 110 -2.23 4.15 -7.45
N PRO A 111 -2.79 3.78 -6.27
CA PRO A 111 -2.65 4.58 -5.06
C PRO A 111 -1.20 4.88 -4.65
N CYS A 112 -0.30 3.91 -4.78
CA CYS A 112 1.13 4.09 -4.53
C CYS A 112 1.78 5.06 -5.54
N GLY A 113 1.30 5.10 -6.77
CA GLY A 113 1.76 6.06 -7.78
C GLY A 113 1.30 7.48 -7.47
N ALA A 114 0.05 7.66 -7.09
CA ALA A 114 -0.49 8.96 -6.67
C ALA A 114 0.23 9.49 -5.41
N LEU A 115 0.55 8.60 -4.45
CA LEU A 115 1.37 8.94 -3.29
C LEU A 115 2.77 9.41 -3.71
N ALA A 116 3.43 8.66 -4.58
CA ALA A 116 4.76 9.01 -5.09
C ALA A 116 4.73 10.36 -5.82
N ASP A 117 3.74 10.60 -6.68
CA ASP A 117 3.60 11.88 -7.39
C ASP A 117 3.45 13.06 -6.43
N SER A 118 2.64 12.91 -5.37
CA SER A 118 2.50 13.95 -4.34
C SER A 118 3.81 14.22 -3.59
N ILE A 119 4.61 13.20 -3.30
CA ILE A 119 5.92 13.33 -2.67
C ILE A 119 6.90 14.03 -3.63
N LEU A 120 6.92 13.62 -4.88
CA LEU A 120 7.81 14.20 -5.89
C LEU A 120 7.50 15.68 -6.13
N GLU A 121 6.22 16.04 -6.25
CA GLU A 121 5.79 17.44 -6.39
C GLU A 121 6.27 18.29 -5.22
N LYS A 122 6.06 17.84 -3.99
CA LYS A 122 6.50 18.54 -2.77
C LYS A 122 8.03 18.64 -2.66
N SER A 123 8.76 17.66 -3.19
CA SER A 123 10.23 17.66 -3.20
C SER A 123 10.85 18.44 -4.38
N GLY A 124 10.02 19.02 -5.26
CA GLY A 124 10.47 19.71 -6.46
C GLY A 124 11.00 18.77 -7.56
N SER A 125 10.66 17.49 -7.50
CA SER A 125 11.05 16.47 -8.48
C SER A 125 9.87 16.07 -9.37
N THR A 126 10.11 15.22 -10.36
CA THR A 126 9.07 14.70 -11.25
C THR A 126 9.29 13.22 -11.52
N ARG A 127 8.19 12.51 -11.79
CA ARG A 127 8.22 11.11 -12.22
C ARG A 127 9.19 10.88 -13.40
N ARG A 128 9.12 11.76 -14.41
CA ARG A 128 9.97 11.66 -15.60
C ARG A 128 11.45 11.80 -15.32
N ALA A 129 11.82 12.57 -14.29
CA ALA A 129 13.22 12.76 -13.92
C ALA A 129 13.78 11.59 -13.13
N LEU A 130 12.91 10.78 -12.51
CA LEU A 130 13.29 9.81 -11.51
C LEU A 130 13.06 8.35 -11.94
N ALA A 131 11.92 8.04 -12.57
CA ALA A 131 11.50 6.67 -12.78
C ALA A 131 12.08 6.07 -14.07
N ASP A 132 12.80 4.97 -13.94
CA ASP A 132 13.24 4.11 -15.05
C ASP A 132 12.16 3.08 -15.42
N THR A 133 11.33 2.70 -14.45
CA THR A 133 10.30 1.66 -14.60
C THR A 133 9.06 2.01 -13.81
N GLU A 134 7.90 1.67 -14.37
CA GLU A 134 6.62 1.75 -13.66
C GLU A 134 6.07 0.36 -13.37
N ALA A 135 5.59 0.15 -12.13
CA ALA A 135 4.96 -1.08 -11.67
C ALA A 135 3.43 -0.89 -11.53
N PRO A 136 2.61 -1.90 -11.87
CA PRO A 136 1.16 -1.78 -11.78
C PRO A 136 0.63 -1.76 -10.33
N SER A 137 1.40 -2.27 -9.37
CA SER A 137 1.06 -2.30 -7.95
C SER A 137 2.30 -2.11 -7.08
N VAL A 138 2.10 -1.84 -5.78
CA VAL A 138 3.22 -1.75 -4.83
C VAL A 138 3.86 -3.12 -4.59
N GLU A 139 3.10 -4.19 -4.65
CA GLU A 139 3.61 -5.57 -4.51
C GLU A 139 4.60 -5.90 -5.64
N ASP A 140 4.27 -5.53 -6.88
CA ASP A 140 5.17 -5.69 -8.03
C ASP A 140 6.43 -4.83 -7.88
N LEU A 141 6.28 -3.58 -7.42
CA LEU A 141 7.40 -2.67 -7.19
C LEU A 141 8.34 -3.22 -6.11
N VAL A 142 7.81 -3.64 -4.97
CA VAL A 142 8.59 -4.24 -3.87
C VAL A 142 9.32 -5.49 -4.35
N SER A 143 8.64 -6.38 -5.08
CA SER A 143 9.26 -7.59 -5.63
C SER A 143 10.44 -7.28 -6.54
N LYS A 144 10.32 -6.29 -7.42
CA LYS A 144 11.41 -5.86 -8.31
C LYS A 144 12.61 -5.30 -7.55
N ILE A 145 12.35 -4.53 -6.48
CA ILE A 145 13.40 -4.00 -5.61
C ILE A 145 14.08 -5.15 -4.85
N GLU A 146 13.30 -6.04 -4.21
CA GLU A 146 13.87 -7.16 -3.46
C GLU A 146 14.69 -8.12 -4.33
N MET A 147 14.29 -8.34 -5.59
CA MET A 147 15.03 -9.18 -6.55
C MET A 147 16.26 -8.49 -7.17
N GLY A 148 16.46 -7.17 -6.91
CA GLY A 148 17.57 -6.40 -7.47
C GLY A 148 17.40 -6.02 -8.95
N GLU A 149 16.20 -6.13 -9.50
CA GLU A 149 15.89 -5.55 -10.82
C GLU A 149 15.91 -4.02 -10.77
N LEU A 150 15.56 -3.46 -9.60
CA LEU A 150 15.60 -2.05 -9.26
C LEU A 150 16.49 -1.83 -8.03
N ASP A 151 17.18 -0.70 -7.99
CA ASP A 151 17.96 -0.28 -6.83
C ASP A 151 17.08 0.33 -5.75
N ALA A 152 16.07 1.11 -6.12
CA ALA A 152 15.18 1.80 -5.19
C ALA A 152 13.81 2.10 -5.79
N GLY A 153 12.89 2.52 -4.91
CA GLY A 153 11.57 3.02 -5.28
C GLY A 153 10.85 3.68 -4.12
N ILE A 154 9.79 4.42 -4.40
CA ILE A 154 8.90 4.98 -3.38
C ILE A 154 7.77 3.98 -3.14
N VAL A 155 7.69 3.46 -1.91
CA VAL A 155 6.72 2.48 -1.45
C VAL A 155 6.00 3.00 -0.21
N TYR A 156 5.13 2.20 0.40
CA TYR A 156 4.55 2.54 1.70
C TYR A 156 5.49 2.17 2.84
N HIS A 157 5.43 2.93 3.94
CA HIS A 157 6.16 2.63 5.17
C HIS A 157 5.91 1.20 5.68
N SER A 158 4.67 0.71 5.59
CA SER A 158 4.35 -0.68 5.97
C SER A 158 5.09 -1.75 5.16
N ASP A 159 5.34 -1.50 3.87
CA ASP A 159 6.10 -2.42 3.02
C ASP A 159 7.57 -2.41 3.43
N CYS A 160 8.09 -1.23 3.76
CA CYS A 160 9.42 -1.05 4.31
C CYS A 160 9.61 -1.80 5.64
N VAL A 161 8.72 -1.60 6.61
CA VAL A 161 8.77 -2.31 7.91
C VAL A 161 8.80 -3.83 7.71
N TYR A 162 8.04 -4.33 6.74
CA TYR A 162 8.01 -5.76 6.44
C TYR A 162 9.32 -6.25 5.78
N ALA A 163 9.82 -5.54 4.78
CA ALA A 163 11.04 -5.91 4.05
C ALA A 163 12.31 -5.82 4.92
N GLU A 164 12.41 -4.81 5.80
CA GLU A 164 13.51 -4.65 6.75
C GLU A 164 13.58 -5.80 7.77
N LYS A 165 12.42 -6.23 8.31
CA LYS A 165 12.36 -7.40 9.21
C LYS A 165 12.90 -8.66 8.55
N GLN A 166 12.80 -8.77 7.23
CA GLN A 166 13.35 -9.88 6.44
C GLN A 166 14.77 -9.63 5.93
N LYS A 167 15.36 -8.47 6.23
CA LYS A 167 16.68 -8.05 5.77
C LYS A 167 16.83 -8.02 4.23
N ARG A 168 15.74 -7.75 3.51
CA ARG A 168 15.71 -7.69 2.04
C ARG A 168 15.88 -6.29 1.49
N ALA A 169 15.54 -5.28 2.29
CA ALA A 169 15.66 -3.88 1.92
C ALA A 169 16.17 -3.03 3.09
N ILE A 170 16.62 -1.84 2.77
CA ILE A 170 16.88 -0.74 3.69
C ILE A 170 15.89 0.35 3.35
N CYS A 171 15.34 0.99 4.37
CA CYS A 171 14.33 2.01 4.20
C CYS A 171 14.82 3.37 4.67
N ILE A 172 14.51 4.39 3.89
CA ILE A 172 14.93 5.77 4.13
C ILE A 172 13.68 6.61 4.28
N SER A 173 13.54 7.17 5.47
CA SER A 173 12.38 7.99 5.81
C SER A 173 12.37 9.29 5.01
N ILE A 174 11.19 9.63 4.47
CA ILE A 174 10.94 10.87 3.78
C ILE A 174 10.51 11.92 4.82
N PRO A 175 11.14 13.10 4.86
CA PRO A 175 10.77 14.17 5.79
C PRO A 175 9.30 14.54 5.70
N SER A 176 8.67 14.83 6.84
CA SER A 176 7.21 15.02 6.96
C SER A 176 6.65 16.20 6.14
N ASP A 177 7.46 17.21 5.87
CA ASP A 177 7.11 18.39 5.06
C ASP A 177 6.97 18.06 3.56
N VAL A 178 7.69 17.05 3.07
CA VAL A 178 7.59 16.57 1.69
C VAL A 178 6.85 15.23 1.57
N ASN A 179 6.65 14.51 2.66
CA ASN A 179 5.94 13.23 2.63
C ASN A 179 4.44 13.40 2.31
N ALA A 180 3.82 12.30 1.94
CA ALA A 180 2.39 12.20 1.71
C ALA A 180 1.83 10.96 2.42
N THR A 181 0.52 10.97 2.68
CA THR A 181 -0.18 9.85 3.31
C THR A 181 -1.31 9.35 2.43
N ASN A 182 -1.51 8.04 2.44
CA ASN A 182 -2.70 7.39 1.90
C ASN A 182 -3.62 6.97 3.03
N SER A 183 -4.92 7.09 2.77
CA SER A 183 -5.98 6.62 3.65
C SER A 183 -6.51 5.28 3.15
N TYR A 184 -6.73 4.35 4.09
CA TYR A 184 -7.22 3.01 3.82
C TYR A 184 -8.65 2.87 4.30
N TYR A 185 -9.51 2.50 3.38
CA TYR A 185 -10.95 2.35 3.60
C TYR A 185 -11.37 0.89 3.45
N VAL A 186 -12.38 0.49 4.19
CA VAL A 186 -13.06 -0.78 4.06
C VAL A 186 -14.56 -0.57 3.88
N ALA A 187 -15.19 -1.41 3.06
CA ALA A 187 -16.62 -1.38 2.80
C ALA A 187 -17.21 -2.79 2.68
N ALA A 188 -18.40 -2.99 3.25
CA ALA A 188 -19.23 -4.16 2.99
C ALA A 188 -19.94 -3.99 1.63
N LEU A 189 -19.89 -5.00 0.78
CA LEU A 189 -20.53 -5.01 -0.55
C LEU A 189 -21.88 -5.76 -0.56
N ASN A 190 -22.30 -6.26 0.58
CA ASN A 190 -23.61 -6.88 0.80
C ASN A 190 -24.02 -6.73 2.27
N SER A 191 -25.28 -7.08 2.56
CA SER A 191 -25.89 -6.93 3.89
C SER A 191 -25.78 -8.18 4.79
N ARG A 192 -24.91 -9.14 4.45
CA ARG A 192 -24.73 -10.34 5.30
C ARG A 192 -24.06 -9.95 6.62
N ASN A 193 -24.56 -10.50 7.72
CA ASN A 193 -24.04 -10.20 9.05
C ASN A 193 -22.54 -10.49 9.19
N VAL A 194 -22.07 -11.61 8.62
CA VAL A 194 -20.64 -11.97 8.65
C VAL A 194 -19.77 -10.96 7.88
N THR A 195 -20.28 -10.37 6.80
CA THR A 195 -19.59 -9.32 6.05
C THR A 195 -19.40 -8.08 6.92
N GLN A 196 -20.46 -7.64 7.62
CA GLN A 196 -20.36 -6.51 8.54
C GLN A 196 -19.44 -6.81 9.72
N GLN A 197 -19.49 -8.02 10.28
CA GLN A 197 -18.59 -8.45 11.35
C GLN A 197 -17.12 -8.37 10.93
N PHE A 198 -16.79 -8.70 9.67
CA PHE A 198 -15.42 -8.56 9.17
C PHE A 198 -15.02 -7.09 9.02
N VAL A 199 -15.91 -6.23 8.52
CA VAL A 199 -15.68 -4.77 8.46
C VAL A 199 -15.44 -4.20 9.85
N ASP A 200 -16.29 -4.55 10.82
CA ASP A 200 -16.17 -4.10 12.22
C ASP A 200 -14.87 -4.59 12.85
N PHE A 201 -14.47 -5.82 12.56
CA PHE A 201 -13.21 -6.40 13.06
C PHE A 201 -12.00 -5.61 12.54
N VAL A 202 -11.89 -5.39 11.22
CA VAL A 202 -10.72 -4.68 10.64
C VAL A 202 -10.70 -3.19 10.99
N SER A 203 -11.85 -2.62 11.36
CA SER A 203 -11.99 -1.23 11.82
C SER A 203 -11.88 -1.09 13.34
N SER A 204 -11.71 -2.20 14.05
CA SER A 204 -11.68 -2.18 15.52
C SER A 204 -10.41 -1.52 16.07
N PRO A 205 -10.48 -0.88 17.26
CA PRO A 205 -9.29 -0.33 17.90
C PRO A 205 -8.21 -1.38 18.21
N ALA A 206 -8.60 -2.64 18.40
CA ALA A 206 -7.66 -3.73 18.62
C ALA A 206 -6.85 -4.03 17.34
N PHE A 207 -7.53 -4.14 16.20
CA PHE A 207 -6.87 -4.38 14.93
C PHE A 207 -6.03 -3.16 14.48
N THR A 208 -6.52 -1.93 14.69
CA THR A 208 -5.75 -0.71 14.45
C THR A 208 -4.43 -0.71 15.22
N ARG A 209 -4.42 -1.11 16.51
CA ARG A 209 -3.17 -1.24 17.28
C ARG A 209 -2.22 -2.29 16.69
N THR A 210 -2.76 -3.40 16.18
CA THR A 210 -1.95 -4.41 15.49
C THR A 210 -1.33 -3.85 14.20
N LEU A 211 -2.11 -3.11 13.41
CA LEU A 211 -1.62 -2.44 12.21
C LEU A 211 -0.45 -1.50 12.52
N GLN A 212 -0.57 -0.70 13.57
CA GLN A 212 0.47 0.24 13.98
C GLN A 212 1.73 -0.47 14.49
N SER A 213 1.58 -1.37 15.46
CA SER A 213 2.73 -1.96 16.17
C SER A 213 3.46 -3.03 15.36
N LYS A 214 2.74 -3.81 14.57
CA LYS A 214 3.31 -4.92 13.80
C LYS A 214 3.71 -4.53 12.38
N TYR A 215 2.94 -3.65 11.76
CA TYR A 215 3.07 -3.34 10.33
C TYR A 215 3.43 -1.88 10.03
N GLY A 216 3.53 -1.01 11.01
CA GLY A 216 3.93 0.38 10.82
C GLY A 216 2.87 1.29 10.19
N PHE A 217 1.59 0.89 10.16
CA PHE A 217 0.53 1.79 9.72
C PHE A 217 0.33 2.95 10.69
N LEU A 218 -0.24 4.03 10.19
CA LEU A 218 -0.67 5.17 10.98
C LEU A 218 -2.14 4.99 11.41
N ALA A 219 -2.52 5.67 12.48
CA ALA A 219 -3.92 5.72 12.94
C ALA A 219 -4.84 6.30 11.85
N PRO A 220 -6.14 5.94 11.87
CA PRO A 220 -7.17 6.55 11.03
C PRO A 220 -7.28 8.05 11.17
#